data_572ce271b4eb5e831792fa5f13bd1a7e
#
_entry.id   572ce271b4eb5e831792fa5f13bd1a7e
#
_cell.length_a   1.000
_cell.length_b   1.000
_cell.length_c   1.000
_cell.angle_alpha   90.00
_cell.angle_beta   90.00
_cell.angle_gamma   90.00
#
_symmetry.space_group_name_H-M   'P 1'
#
loop_
_entity.id
_entity.type
_entity.pdbx_description
1 polymer ?
#
loop_
_entity_poly.entity_id
_entity_poly.type
_entity_poly.pdbx_seq_one_letter_code
_entity_poly.pdbx_strand_id
1 'polypeptide(L)'
;MNNSSNNAKPVLIFPAGMPRSLEYLERCLRTGQAVIGSSSLAYDVAKSSYPDWAYLPYITDPAFNDALATLIAQYKVSAIYTPNAVAWSYLNRRLPAIAPNVSLVNASPILEEVSGYNTATRRGRQLLEKPLSLASNVQPLPCASELELSTLFRHANIIPGMCDDEKIGALCEIARHSVAGDIVEIGSAYGKSAFVLARLARLYETGALLCIDPWQREFTVQHDATGLVDSLVNEFDSDEILRVFEMSLLPYSNGKINYLRLPSTEAAKHYANERDVTTSAFGTTTYCGQIAILHIDGNHNYEAARADVEAWSGHVLPGGWIIIDDYVWPYGDGPQRAGDEFLSDNQSRISSAFVMGTALFLQLH
;
A
#
# COMPACT_ATOMS: atom_id res chain seq x y z
N MET A 1 -21.76 37.17 -1.48
CA MET A 1 -21.61 36.58 -0.15
C MET A 1 -22.89 35.80 0.13
N ASN A 2 -22.96 34.53 -0.27
CA ASN A 2 -24.06 33.64 0.12
C ASN A 2 -23.47 32.61 1.05
N ASN A 3 -23.61 32.82 2.36
CA ASN A 3 -23.41 31.79 3.36
C ASN A 3 -24.54 30.76 3.23
N SER A 4 -24.39 29.78 2.36
CA SER A 4 -25.13 28.53 2.50
C SER A 4 -24.49 27.78 3.69
N SER A 5 -25.03 28.03 4.91
CA SER A 5 -24.78 27.18 6.06
C SER A 5 -25.17 25.76 5.65
N ASN A 6 -24.17 24.93 5.42
CA ASN A 6 -24.34 23.52 5.18
C ASN A 6 -24.98 22.93 6.46
N ASN A 7 -26.29 22.71 6.41
CA ASN A 7 -27.13 22.28 7.55
C ASN A 7 -26.96 20.75 7.74
N ALA A 8 -25.70 20.28 7.71
CA ALA A 8 -25.37 18.89 7.94
C ALA A 8 -25.72 18.55 9.40
N LYS A 9 -26.65 17.63 9.59
CA LYS A 9 -27.04 17.15 10.89
C LYS A 9 -25.83 16.57 11.64
N PRO A 10 -25.68 16.88 12.94
CA PRO A 10 -24.48 16.47 13.67
C PRO A 10 -24.38 14.96 13.87
N VAL A 11 -23.14 14.47 13.94
CA VAL A 11 -22.78 13.12 14.36
C VAL A 11 -22.41 13.13 15.84
N LEU A 12 -22.99 12.24 16.63
CA LEU A 12 -22.60 12.01 18.02
C LEU A 12 -21.42 11.03 18.05
N ILE A 13 -20.35 11.38 18.75
CA ILE A 13 -19.19 10.51 18.98
C ILE A 13 -19.20 10.04 20.42
N PHE A 14 -19.34 8.72 20.66
CA PHE A 14 -19.45 8.12 21.99
C PHE A 14 -18.77 6.74 22.08
N PRO A 15 -17.88 6.48 23.05
CA PRO A 15 -17.23 7.44 23.97
C PRO A 15 -16.24 8.35 23.23
N ALA A 16 -16.27 9.63 23.54
CA ALA A 16 -15.53 10.65 22.80
C ALA A 16 -14.01 10.66 23.06
N GLY A 17 -13.56 10.19 24.24
CA GLY A 17 -12.15 10.23 24.65
C GLY A 17 -11.27 9.09 24.12
N MET A 18 -11.81 8.18 23.32
CA MET A 18 -11.00 7.10 22.74
C MET A 18 -10.12 7.61 21.58
N PRO A 19 -8.90 7.07 21.37
CA PRO A 19 -8.01 7.49 20.26
C PRO A 19 -8.72 7.52 18.91
N ARG A 20 -9.42 6.45 18.53
CA ARG A 20 -10.19 6.38 17.27
C ARG A 20 -11.36 7.38 17.20
N SER A 21 -11.88 7.81 18.36
CA SER A 21 -12.90 8.87 18.41
C SER A 21 -12.29 10.21 18.04
N LEU A 22 -11.08 10.49 18.51
CA LEU A 22 -10.34 11.71 18.19
C LEU A 22 -9.90 11.73 16.72
N GLU A 23 -9.43 10.61 16.17
CA GLU A 23 -9.11 10.46 14.74
C GLU A 23 -10.36 10.72 13.86
N TYR A 24 -11.52 10.20 14.27
CA TYR A 24 -12.78 10.43 13.56
C TYR A 24 -13.23 11.88 13.68
N LEU A 25 -13.04 12.51 14.84
CA LEU A 25 -13.30 13.94 15.06
C LEU A 25 -12.47 14.80 14.09
N GLU A 26 -11.16 14.56 14.00
CA GLU A 26 -10.27 15.30 13.10
C GLU A 26 -10.74 15.20 11.64
N ARG A 27 -11.17 14.02 11.22
CA ARG A 27 -11.73 13.80 9.88
C ARG A 27 -13.01 14.62 9.66
N CYS A 28 -13.91 14.61 10.63
CA CYS A 28 -15.13 15.39 10.57
C CYS A 28 -14.86 16.90 10.49
N LEU A 29 -13.92 17.40 11.30
CA LEU A 29 -13.56 18.82 11.31
C LEU A 29 -12.96 19.26 9.95
N ARG A 30 -12.11 18.45 9.35
CA ARG A 30 -11.55 18.73 8.01
C ARG A 30 -12.61 18.79 6.91
N THR A 31 -13.69 18.01 7.04
CA THR A 31 -14.77 17.97 6.05
C THR A 31 -15.93 18.91 6.38
N GLY A 32 -15.86 19.66 7.47
CA GLY A 32 -16.93 20.56 7.91
C GLY A 32 -18.18 19.83 8.45
N GLN A 33 -18.07 18.55 8.82
CA GLN A 33 -19.15 17.76 9.43
C GLN A 33 -19.35 18.21 10.88
N ALA A 34 -20.57 18.61 11.22
CA ALA A 34 -20.93 18.94 12.61
C ALA A 34 -20.82 17.70 13.51
N VAL A 35 -20.23 17.86 14.70
CA VAL A 35 -19.99 16.77 15.65
C VAL A 35 -20.29 17.20 17.08
N ILE A 36 -20.70 16.22 17.89
CA ILE A 36 -20.90 16.36 19.33
C ILE A 36 -20.12 15.26 20.02
N GLY A 37 -19.21 15.61 20.92
CA GLY A 37 -18.55 14.65 21.80
C GLY A 37 -19.45 14.25 22.96
N SER A 38 -19.40 12.99 23.38
CA SER A 38 -20.11 12.53 24.56
C SER A 38 -19.31 11.51 25.35
N SER A 39 -19.40 11.58 26.66
CA SER A 39 -18.74 10.66 27.59
C SER A 39 -19.59 10.43 28.82
N SER A 40 -19.39 9.28 29.46
CA SER A 40 -19.99 8.96 30.76
C SER A 40 -19.11 9.40 31.95
N LEU A 41 -17.95 9.98 31.67
CA LEU A 41 -17.05 10.51 32.67
C LEU A 41 -17.47 11.94 33.03
N ALA A 42 -17.55 12.24 34.31
CA ALA A 42 -17.84 13.61 34.80
C ALA A 42 -16.75 14.61 34.34
N TYR A 43 -15.50 14.13 34.26
CA TYR A 43 -14.39 14.85 33.69
C TYR A 43 -13.72 13.97 32.61
N ASP A 44 -13.71 14.47 31.38
CA ASP A 44 -13.06 13.84 30.25
C ASP A 44 -12.18 14.89 29.57
N VAL A 45 -10.88 14.60 29.49
CA VAL A 45 -9.88 15.51 28.89
C VAL A 45 -10.15 15.82 27.43
N ALA A 46 -10.77 14.89 26.71
CA ALA A 46 -11.12 15.07 25.31
C ALA A 46 -12.19 16.15 25.08
N LYS A 47 -12.91 16.57 26.13
CA LYS A 47 -14.00 17.58 26.02
C LYS A 47 -13.52 18.86 25.34
N SER A 48 -12.30 19.30 25.62
CA SER A 48 -11.73 20.51 25.03
C SER A 48 -11.45 20.45 23.54
N SER A 49 -11.42 19.25 22.97
CA SER A 49 -11.18 19.02 21.52
C SER A 49 -12.46 19.11 20.69
N TYR A 50 -13.63 19.03 21.33
CA TYR A 50 -14.92 19.00 20.64
C TYR A 50 -15.58 20.37 20.62
N PRO A 51 -16.21 20.77 19.50
CA PRO A 51 -16.97 22.03 19.43
C PRO A 51 -18.20 22.02 20.32
N ASP A 52 -18.88 20.87 20.44
CA ASP A 52 -20.02 20.64 21.29
C ASP A 52 -19.85 19.39 22.13
N TRP A 53 -20.39 19.41 23.37
CA TRP A 53 -20.22 18.31 24.30
C TRP A 53 -21.48 18.03 25.10
N ALA A 54 -21.82 16.76 25.27
CA ALA A 54 -22.90 16.28 26.09
C ALA A 54 -22.46 15.13 27.01
N TYR A 55 -23.01 15.12 28.21
CA TYR A 55 -22.85 14.00 29.14
C TYR A 55 -23.92 12.93 28.87
N LEU A 56 -23.49 11.67 28.91
CA LEU A 56 -24.39 10.52 28.96
C LEU A 56 -24.05 9.66 30.17
N PRO A 57 -25.07 9.11 30.87
CA PRO A 57 -24.83 8.11 31.91
C PRO A 57 -24.03 6.92 31.37
N TYR A 58 -23.51 6.06 32.25
CA TYR A 58 -22.93 4.81 31.84
C TYR A 58 -23.95 3.98 31.04
N ILE A 59 -23.48 3.24 30.05
CA ILE A 59 -24.35 2.41 29.19
C ILE A 59 -25.11 1.32 29.96
N THR A 60 -24.64 1.00 31.17
CA THR A 60 -25.27 0.08 32.11
C THR A 60 -26.29 0.74 33.03
N ASP A 61 -26.36 2.09 33.00
CA ASP A 61 -27.33 2.84 33.81
C ASP A 61 -28.73 2.73 33.19
N PRO A 62 -29.79 2.44 33.98
CA PRO A 62 -31.17 2.43 33.48
C PRO A 62 -31.61 3.73 32.79
N ALA A 63 -31.05 4.88 33.16
CA ALA A 63 -31.35 6.15 32.57
C ALA A 63 -30.66 6.42 31.21
N PHE A 64 -29.75 5.55 30.77
CA PHE A 64 -28.96 5.77 29.56
C PHE A 64 -29.81 5.98 28.30
N ASN A 65 -30.83 5.13 28.10
CA ASN A 65 -31.65 5.17 26.88
C ASN A 65 -32.45 6.47 26.79
N ASP A 66 -33.04 6.93 27.89
CA ASP A 66 -33.83 8.16 27.95
C ASP A 66 -32.94 9.40 27.79
N ALA A 67 -31.74 9.37 28.41
CA ALA A 67 -30.75 10.41 28.24
C ALA A 67 -30.26 10.51 26.79
N LEU A 68 -29.98 9.36 26.15
CA LEU A 68 -29.58 9.31 24.75
C LEU A 68 -30.70 9.83 23.82
N ALA A 69 -31.94 9.41 24.03
CA ALA A 69 -33.10 9.91 23.25
C ALA A 69 -33.25 11.42 23.37
N THR A 70 -33.11 11.95 24.58
CA THR A 70 -33.17 13.39 24.86
C THR A 70 -32.05 14.15 24.14
N LEU A 71 -30.83 13.65 24.22
CA LEU A 71 -29.65 14.22 23.54
C LEU A 71 -29.84 14.24 22.02
N ILE A 72 -30.28 13.12 21.44
CA ILE A 72 -30.56 13.01 20.01
C ILE A 72 -31.58 14.05 19.56
N ALA A 73 -32.67 14.21 20.32
CA ALA A 73 -33.72 15.20 20.01
C ALA A 73 -33.20 16.63 20.14
N GLN A 74 -32.50 16.94 21.23
CA GLN A 74 -31.98 18.28 21.54
C GLN A 74 -31.01 18.77 20.46
N TYR A 75 -30.07 17.95 20.06
CA TYR A 75 -29.03 18.31 19.10
C TYR A 75 -29.37 17.91 17.65
N LYS A 76 -30.51 17.27 17.41
CA LYS A 76 -30.94 16.77 16.09
C LYS A 76 -29.92 15.83 15.50
N VAL A 77 -29.33 14.95 16.31
CA VAL A 77 -28.32 13.96 15.88
C VAL A 77 -28.91 13.07 14.79
N SER A 78 -28.18 12.85 13.71
CA SER A 78 -28.60 11.97 12.62
C SER A 78 -27.86 10.64 12.60
N ALA A 79 -26.67 10.58 13.21
CA ALA A 79 -25.87 9.38 13.24
C ALA A 79 -24.97 9.34 14.49
N ILE A 80 -24.52 8.14 14.87
CA ILE A 80 -23.61 7.93 15.99
C ILE A 80 -22.38 7.19 15.51
N TYR A 81 -21.21 7.69 15.85
CA TYR A 81 -19.93 6.98 15.71
C TYR A 81 -19.50 6.43 17.06
N THR A 82 -19.17 5.13 17.12
CA THR A 82 -18.62 4.51 18.32
C THR A 82 -17.54 3.48 17.98
N PRO A 83 -16.27 3.69 18.36
CA PRO A 83 -15.21 2.71 18.18
C PRO A 83 -15.18 1.65 19.28
N ASN A 84 -16.03 1.77 20.31
CA ASN A 84 -16.10 0.80 21.38
C ASN A 84 -17.05 -0.35 21.02
N ALA A 85 -16.54 -1.58 20.99
CA ALA A 85 -17.32 -2.74 20.56
C ALA A 85 -18.53 -3.04 21.46
N VAL A 86 -18.44 -2.80 22.77
CA VAL A 86 -19.55 -2.99 23.72
C VAL A 86 -20.64 -1.95 23.47
N ALA A 87 -20.24 -0.67 23.36
CA ALA A 87 -21.16 0.41 23.05
C ALA A 87 -21.82 0.22 21.69
N TRP A 88 -21.04 -0.18 20.68
CA TRP A 88 -21.54 -0.49 19.34
C TRP A 88 -22.61 -1.59 19.38
N SER A 89 -22.29 -2.71 20.02
CA SER A 89 -23.20 -3.86 20.12
C SER A 89 -24.50 -3.50 20.87
N TYR A 90 -24.41 -2.70 21.92
CA TYR A 90 -25.56 -2.21 22.64
C TYR A 90 -26.44 -1.29 21.78
N LEU A 91 -25.82 -0.28 21.18
CA LEU A 91 -26.51 0.72 20.33
C LEU A 91 -27.13 0.06 19.11
N ASN A 92 -26.41 -0.85 18.44
CA ASN A 92 -26.93 -1.57 17.28
C ASN A 92 -28.24 -2.31 17.57
N ARG A 93 -28.39 -2.84 18.76
CA ARG A 93 -29.61 -3.54 19.19
C ARG A 93 -30.71 -2.60 19.68
N ARG A 94 -30.35 -1.47 20.33
CA ARG A 94 -31.30 -0.61 21.03
C ARG A 94 -31.73 0.61 20.25
N LEU A 95 -30.85 1.12 19.38
CA LEU A 95 -31.08 2.34 18.62
C LEU A 95 -32.36 2.33 17.78
N PRO A 96 -32.77 1.22 17.13
CA PRO A 96 -34.03 1.16 16.41
C PRO A 96 -35.26 1.44 17.27
N ALA A 97 -35.21 1.12 18.56
CA ALA A 97 -36.31 1.44 19.50
C ALA A 97 -36.17 2.81 20.13
N ILE A 98 -34.97 3.32 20.34
CA ILE A 98 -34.67 4.60 20.97
C ILE A 98 -34.88 5.77 19.98
N ALA A 99 -34.30 5.61 18.76
CA ALA A 99 -34.28 6.65 17.73
C ALA A 99 -34.22 6.00 16.34
N PRO A 100 -35.34 5.58 15.76
CA PRO A 100 -35.39 4.79 14.52
C PRO A 100 -34.80 5.50 13.30
N ASN A 101 -34.67 6.82 13.34
CA ASN A 101 -34.09 7.62 12.25
C ASN A 101 -32.60 7.93 12.43
N VAL A 102 -31.93 7.34 13.43
CA VAL A 102 -30.51 7.50 13.71
C VAL A 102 -29.79 6.19 13.46
N SER A 103 -28.68 6.23 12.75
CA SER A 103 -27.88 5.04 12.40
C SER A 103 -26.49 5.11 13.02
N LEU A 104 -25.83 3.96 13.14
CA LEU A 104 -24.39 3.89 13.41
C LEU A 104 -23.63 4.21 12.13
N VAL A 105 -22.60 5.07 12.22
CA VAL A 105 -21.76 5.48 11.08
C VAL A 105 -20.81 4.38 10.68
N ASN A 106 -20.24 3.68 11.67
CA ASN A 106 -19.24 2.63 11.46
C ASN A 106 -19.86 1.23 11.56
N ALA A 107 -19.23 0.27 10.91
CA ALA A 107 -19.51 -1.14 11.11
C ALA A 107 -19.06 -1.61 12.52
N SER A 108 -19.28 -2.88 12.84
CA SER A 108 -18.80 -3.43 14.12
C SER A 108 -17.29 -3.23 14.27
N PRO A 109 -16.81 -2.56 15.34
CA PRO A 109 -15.37 -2.32 15.54
C PRO A 109 -14.54 -3.61 15.52
N ILE A 110 -15.07 -4.71 16.04
CA ILE A 110 -14.38 -6.02 16.00
C ILE A 110 -14.23 -6.51 14.56
N LEU A 111 -15.28 -6.40 13.74
CA LEU A 111 -15.22 -6.81 12.35
C LEU A 111 -14.29 -5.91 11.53
N GLU A 112 -14.28 -4.61 11.80
CA GLU A 112 -13.35 -3.68 11.16
C GLU A 112 -11.90 -4.00 11.49
N GLU A 113 -11.59 -4.31 12.76
CA GLU A 113 -10.24 -4.66 13.21
C GLU A 113 -9.66 -5.89 12.49
N VAL A 114 -10.49 -6.89 12.24
CA VAL A 114 -10.04 -8.14 11.60
C VAL A 114 -10.29 -8.17 10.09
N SER A 115 -10.98 -7.19 9.52
CA SER A 115 -11.39 -7.20 8.11
C SER A 115 -10.22 -7.30 7.14
N GLY A 116 -9.13 -6.57 7.41
CA GLY A 116 -7.91 -6.61 6.60
C GLY A 116 -7.23 -7.99 6.65
N TYR A 117 -7.24 -8.66 7.80
CA TYR A 117 -6.70 -10.03 7.94
C TYR A 117 -7.57 -11.06 7.21
N ASN A 118 -8.90 -10.95 7.34
CA ASN A 118 -9.83 -11.83 6.62
C ASN A 118 -9.71 -11.67 5.10
N THR A 119 -9.53 -10.43 4.62
CA THR A 119 -9.31 -10.16 3.20
C THR A 119 -7.99 -10.77 2.74
N ALA A 120 -6.91 -10.57 3.47
CA ALA A 120 -5.61 -11.15 3.15
C ALA A 120 -5.63 -12.68 3.15
N THR A 121 -6.31 -13.31 4.12
CA THR A 121 -6.49 -14.77 4.16
C THR A 121 -7.22 -15.28 2.91
N ARG A 122 -8.29 -14.58 2.51
CA ARG A 122 -9.01 -14.94 1.28
C ARG A 122 -8.12 -14.83 0.04
N ARG A 123 -7.27 -13.78 -0.06
CA ARG A 123 -6.32 -13.62 -1.16
C ARG A 123 -5.28 -14.74 -1.19
N GLY A 124 -4.66 -15.04 -0.05
CA GLY A 124 -3.68 -16.14 0.06
C GLY A 124 -4.27 -17.49 -0.37
N ARG A 125 -5.50 -17.78 0.06
CA ARG A 125 -6.21 -19.00 -0.33
C ARG A 125 -6.53 -19.04 -1.83
N GLN A 126 -7.03 -17.93 -2.40
CA GLN A 126 -7.34 -17.83 -3.83
C GLN A 126 -6.11 -18.10 -4.70
N LEU A 127 -4.94 -17.60 -4.30
CA LEU A 127 -3.69 -17.85 -5.02
C LEU A 127 -3.30 -19.34 -5.01
N LEU A 128 -3.50 -20.05 -3.90
CA LEU A 128 -3.24 -21.49 -3.80
C LEU A 128 -4.26 -22.33 -4.58
N GLU A 129 -5.53 -21.93 -4.60
CA GLU A 129 -6.60 -22.63 -5.34
C GLU A 129 -6.48 -22.45 -6.85
N LYS A 130 -5.92 -21.32 -7.29
CA LYS A 130 -5.78 -20.96 -8.71
C LYS A 130 -4.37 -20.43 -8.98
N PRO A 131 -3.34 -21.29 -8.89
CA PRO A 131 -1.97 -20.87 -9.17
C PRO A 131 -1.84 -20.43 -10.62
N LEU A 132 -1.00 -19.42 -10.87
CA LEU A 132 -0.64 -19.01 -12.22
C LEU A 132 0.24 -20.10 -12.84
N SER A 133 -0.19 -20.63 -13.98
CA SER A 133 0.61 -21.61 -14.74
C SER A 133 1.66 -20.87 -15.58
N LEU A 134 2.93 -21.03 -15.25
CA LEU A 134 4.04 -20.43 -15.98
C LEU A 134 4.75 -21.46 -16.87
N ALA A 135 5.04 -21.06 -18.09
CA ALA A 135 5.96 -21.79 -18.97
C ALA A 135 7.41 -21.37 -18.65
N SER A 136 7.92 -21.82 -17.50
CA SER A 136 9.27 -21.48 -17.04
C SER A 136 10.29 -22.54 -17.38
N ASN A 137 11.54 -22.12 -17.70
CA ASN A 137 12.69 -22.99 -17.85
C ASN A 137 13.39 -23.31 -16.52
N VAL A 138 12.93 -22.72 -15.40
CA VAL A 138 13.41 -22.98 -14.05
C VAL A 138 12.39 -23.84 -13.30
N GLN A 139 12.86 -24.89 -12.63
CA GLN A 139 11.98 -25.75 -11.82
C GLN A 139 11.44 -24.98 -10.61
N PRO A 140 10.11 -25.04 -10.34
CA PRO A 140 9.51 -24.30 -9.25
C PRO A 140 9.91 -24.82 -7.87
N LEU A 141 10.20 -23.92 -6.98
CA LEU A 141 10.27 -24.20 -5.55
C LEU A 141 8.85 -24.45 -4.98
N PRO A 142 8.72 -25.11 -3.82
CA PRO A 142 7.42 -25.34 -3.18
C PRO A 142 6.62 -24.04 -3.01
N CYS A 143 5.30 -24.13 -3.13
CA CYS A 143 4.43 -22.97 -2.81
C CYS A 143 4.58 -22.56 -1.35
N ALA A 144 4.50 -21.26 -1.11
CA ALA A 144 4.32 -20.73 0.24
C ALA A 144 3.02 -21.24 0.86
N SER A 145 2.98 -21.34 2.19
CA SER A 145 1.77 -21.69 2.91
C SER A 145 0.68 -20.61 2.79
N GLU A 146 -0.59 -20.98 3.03
CA GLU A 146 -1.70 -20.01 3.10
C GLU A 146 -1.38 -18.89 4.11
N LEU A 147 -0.76 -19.20 5.24
CA LEU A 147 -0.42 -18.22 6.24
C LEU A 147 0.65 -17.22 5.77
N GLU A 148 1.69 -17.71 5.08
CA GLU A 148 2.75 -16.85 4.52
C GLU A 148 2.21 -15.92 3.45
N LEU A 149 1.40 -16.43 2.51
CA LEU A 149 0.74 -15.62 1.48
C LEU A 149 -0.22 -14.60 2.09
N SER A 150 -1.04 -15.03 3.06
CA SER A 150 -1.96 -14.13 3.77
C SER A 150 -1.20 -13.01 4.49
N THR A 151 -0.07 -13.35 5.13
CA THR A 151 0.79 -12.36 5.79
C THR A 151 1.39 -11.37 4.79
N LEU A 152 1.84 -11.88 3.63
CA LEU A 152 2.36 -11.04 2.56
C LEU A 152 1.31 -10.03 2.08
N PHE A 153 0.11 -10.49 1.71
CA PHE A 153 -1.00 -9.61 1.30
C PHE A 153 -1.40 -8.62 2.40
N ARG A 154 -1.46 -9.07 3.67
CA ARG A 154 -1.85 -8.20 4.78
C ARG A 154 -0.87 -7.04 4.96
N HIS A 155 0.41 -7.32 4.94
CA HIS A 155 1.44 -6.29 5.15
C HIS A 155 1.63 -5.41 3.92
N ALA A 156 1.61 -5.96 2.71
CA ALA A 156 1.65 -5.17 1.48
C ALA A 156 0.51 -4.12 1.45
N ASN A 157 -0.69 -4.50 1.90
CA ASN A 157 -1.87 -3.61 1.84
C ASN A 157 -1.90 -2.48 2.88
N ILE A 158 -0.97 -2.43 3.83
CA ILE A 158 -0.79 -1.28 4.72
C ILE A 158 0.28 -0.31 4.25
N ILE A 159 1.11 -0.72 3.30
CA ILE A 159 2.12 0.15 2.68
C ILE A 159 1.44 0.91 1.54
N PRO A 160 1.53 2.25 1.48
CA PRO A 160 1.05 3.01 0.34
C PRO A 160 1.70 2.57 -0.97
N GLY A 161 0.99 2.69 -2.09
CA GLY A 161 1.53 2.36 -3.41
C GLY A 161 0.58 1.54 -4.27
N MET A 162 0.87 1.43 -5.57
CA MET A 162 -0.01 0.91 -6.60
C MET A 162 0.38 -0.50 -7.08
N CYS A 163 0.91 -1.34 -6.21
CA CYS A 163 1.10 -2.76 -6.50
C CYS A 163 -0.21 -3.52 -6.18
N ASP A 164 -0.94 -3.92 -7.20
CA ASP A 164 -2.22 -4.61 -7.07
C ASP A 164 -2.07 -6.10 -6.69
N ASP A 165 -3.20 -6.74 -6.34
CA ASP A 165 -3.20 -8.13 -5.90
C ASP A 165 -2.85 -9.12 -7.03
N GLU A 166 -3.12 -8.79 -8.30
CA GLU A 166 -2.77 -9.64 -9.45
C GLU A 166 -1.28 -9.62 -9.69
N LYS A 167 -0.66 -8.42 -9.65
CA LYS A 167 0.79 -8.27 -9.72
C LYS A 167 1.48 -8.98 -8.55
N ILE A 168 0.98 -8.84 -7.30
CA ILE A 168 1.51 -9.57 -6.14
C ILE A 168 1.43 -11.09 -6.37
N GLY A 169 0.32 -11.59 -6.91
CA GLY A 169 0.17 -13.00 -7.25
C GLY A 169 1.19 -13.48 -8.29
N ALA A 170 1.42 -12.70 -9.34
CA ALA A 170 2.44 -13.00 -10.35
C ALA A 170 3.86 -12.96 -9.75
N LEU A 171 4.18 -11.97 -8.91
CA LEU A 171 5.46 -11.91 -8.18
C LEU A 171 5.69 -13.14 -7.30
N CYS A 172 4.66 -13.63 -6.61
CA CYS A 172 4.74 -14.86 -5.83
C CYS A 172 5.11 -16.07 -6.71
N GLU A 173 4.52 -16.15 -7.90
CA GLU A 173 4.77 -17.28 -8.79
C GLU A 173 6.14 -17.19 -9.47
N ILE A 174 6.54 -16.04 -10.01
CA ILE A 174 7.85 -15.89 -10.63
C ILE A 174 9.01 -16.10 -9.64
N ALA A 175 8.83 -15.70 -8.37
CA ALA A 175 9.85 -15.91 -7.34
C ALA A 175 10.13 -17.39 -7.08
N ARG A 176 9.13 -18.26 -7.22
CA ARG A 176 9.31 -19.73 -7.16
C ARG A 176 10.09 -20.29 -8.34
N HIS A 177 10.00 -19.60 -9.48
CA HIS A 177 10.66 -19.96 -10.75
C HIS A 177 11.88 -19.08 -11.01
N SER A 178 12.54 -18.58 -9.96
CA SER A 178 13.70 -17.71 -10.08
C SER A 178 15.00 -18.44 -9.78
N VAL A 179 16.08 -17.98 -10.38
CA VAL A 179 17.46 -18.39 -10.06
C VAL A 179 17.97 -17.60 -8.85
N ALA A 180 19.08 -18.05 -8.24
CA ALA A 180 19.75 -17.28 -7.20
C ALA A 180 20.50 -16.08 -7.81
N GLY A 181 20.34 -14.90 -7.21
CA GLY A 181 20.93 -13.63 -7.66
C GLY A 181 20.30 -12.46 -6.94
N ASP A 182 20.77 -11.25 -7.22
CA ASP A 182 20.19 -10.03 -6.63
C ASP A 182 18.79 -9.76 -7.18
N ILE A 183 18.00 -9.05 -6.42
CA ILE A 183 16.74 -8.47 -6.88
C ILE A 183 16.96 -6.97 -6.98
N VAL A 184 16.60 -6.38 -8.11
CA VAL A 184 16.70 -4.93 -8.33
C VAL A 184 15.34 -4.37 -8.66
N GLU A 185 14.96 -3.30 -7.97
CA GLU A 185 13.76 -2.54 -8.24
C GLU A 185 14.10 -1.09 -8.57
N ILE A 186 13.53 -0.58 -9.65
CA ILE A 186 13.65 0.81 -10.11
C ILE A 186 12.29 1.49 -9.92
N GLY A 187 12.26 2.63 -9.20
CA GLY A 187 11.03 3.31 -8.86
C GLY A 187 10.35 2.70 -7.64
N SER A 188 11.04 2.70 -6.50
CA SER A 188 10.53 2.04 -5.28
C SER A 188 9.47 2.85 -4.53
N ALA A 189 9.38 4.15 -4.76
CA ALA A 189 8.43 5.07 -4.12
C ALA A 189 8.27 4.80 -2.61
N TYR A 190 7.07 4.44 -2.14
CA TYR A 190 6.77 4.11 -0.73
C TYR A 190 7.22 2.70 -0.31
N GLY A 191 7.66 1.84 -1.24
CA GLY A 191 8.21 0.52 -0.97
C GLY A 191 7.21 -0.63 -0.93
N LYS A 192 6.02 -0.51 -1.51
CA LYS A 192 5.02 -1.59 -1.48
C LYS A 192 5.47 -2.84 -2.25
N SER A 193 5.89 -2.67 -3.49
CA SER A 193 6.46 -3.75 -4.32
C SER A 193 7.82 -4.21 -3.78
N ALA A 194 8.68 -3.28 -3.35
CA ALA A 194 9.92 -3.59 -2.64
C ALA A 194 9.71 -4.52 -1.43
N PHE A 195 8.68 -4.26 -0.63
CA PHE A 195 8.31 -5.12 0.50
C PHE A 195 7.95 -6.53 0.01
N VAL A 196 7.14 -6.65 -1.04
CA VAL A 196 6.76 -7.96 -1.61
C VAL A 196 7.99 -8.70 -2.09
N LEU A 197 8.85 -8.05 -2.87
CA LEU A 197 10.10 -8.61 -3.38
C LEU A 197 11.04 -9.04 -2.26
N ALA A 198 11.21 -8.21 -1.22
CA ALA A 198 12.04 -8.54 -0.05
C ALA A 198 11.54 -9.78 0.70
N ARG A 199 10.22 -9.91 0.85
CA ARG A 199 9.62 -11.05 1.54
C ARG A 199 9.77 -12.34 0.72
N LEU A 200 9.58 -12.26 -0.59
CA LEU A 200 9.76 -13.38 -1.50
C LEU A 200 11.25 -13.78 -1.63
N ALA A 201 12.16 -12.80 -1.71
CA ALA A 201 13.60 -13.02 -1.68
C ALA A 201 14.03 -13.83 -0.46
N ARG A 202 13.50 -13.49 0.71
CA ARG A 202 13.78 -14.22 1.96
C ARG A 202 13.15 -15.62 1.96
N LEU A 203 11.92 -15.75 1.46
CA LEU A 203 11.20 -17.02 1.47
C LEU A 203 11.85 -18.06 0.58
N TYR A 204 12.35 -17.64 -0.58
CA TYR A 204 12.95 -18.49 -1.60
C TYR A 204 14.48 -18.40 -1.66
N GLU A 205 15.09 -17.67 -0.72
CA GLU A 205 16.54 -17.48 -0.64
C GLU A 205 17.19 -17.00 -1.95
N THR A 206 16.44 -16.15 -2.70
CA THR A 206 16.86 -15.68 -4.01
C THR A 206 18.13 -14.83 -3.92
N GLY A 207 18.15 -13.80 -3.06
CA GLY A 207 19.30 -12.93 -2.86
C GLY A 207 18.97 -11.63 -2.12
N ALA A 208 19.80 -10.60 -2.30
CA ALA A 208 19.58 -9.29 -1.70
C ALA A 208 18.75 -8.40 -2.62
N LEU A 209 17.92 -7.52 -2.04
CA LEU A 209 17.13 -6.52 -2.75
C LEU A 209 17.85 -5.17 -2.76
N LEU A 210 18.06 -4.61 -3.94
CA LEU A 210 18.49 -3.24 -4.17
C LEU A 210 17.32 -2.42 -4.71
N CYS A 211 16.95 -1.36 -4.00
CA CYS A 211 15.93 -0.41 -4.40
C CYS A 211 16.57 0.84 -4.98
N ILE A 212 16.06 1.35 -6.09
CA ILE A 212 16.59 2.51 -6.77
C ILE A 212 15.48 3.50 -7.00
N ASP A 213 15.64 4.66 -6.41
CA ASP A 213 14.73 5.79 -6.61
C ASP A 213 15.50 7.07 -6.27
N PRO A 214 15.48 8.12 -7.09
CA PRO A 214 16.09 9.38 -6.74
C PRO A 214 15.39 10.09 -5.59
N TRP A 215 14.11 9.78 -5.32
CA TRP A 215 13.25 10.53 -4.41
C TRP A 215 13.45 12.03 -4.57
N GLN A 216 13.37 12.47 -5.82
CA GLN A 216 13.50 13.86 -6.22
C GLN A 216 12.46 14.15 -7.29
N ARG A 217 11.72 15.24 -7.10
CA ARG A 217 10.60 15.62 -7.94
C ARG A 217 10.96 15.72 -9.44
N GLU A 218 12.12 16.23 -9.76
CA GLU A 218 12.59 16.43 -11.14
C GLU A 218 12.66 15.14 -11.96
N PHE A 219 12.87 13.99 -11.31
CA PHE A 219 12.91 12.69 -11.96
C PHE A 219 11.55 11.97 -11.97
N THR A 220 10.58 12.44 -11.18
CA THR A 220 9.24 11.86 -11.08
C THR A 220 8.27 12.50 -12.08
N VAL A 221 8.53 13.73 -12.53
CA VAL A 221 7.73 14.44 -13.55
C VAL A 221 7.79 13.67 -14.87
N GLN A 222 6.61 13.38 -15.44
CA GLN A 222 6.48 12.49 -16.60
C GLN A 222 6.25 13.24 -17.90
N HIS A 223 5.95 14.56 -17.82
CA HIS A 223 5.61 15.39 -18.99
C HIS A 223 4.46 14.81 -19.83
N ASP A 224 3.47 14.21 -19.14
CA ASP A 224 2.29 13.64 -19.80
C ASP A 224 1.50 14.72 -20.55
N ALA A 225 0.95 14.33 -21.71
CA ALA A 225 0.29 15.27 -22.62
C ALA A 225 -0.89 16.02 -21.99
N THR A 226 -1.49 15.47 -20.94
CA THR A 226 -2.63 16.06 -20.22
C THR A 226 -2.23 16.87 -19.01
N GLY A 227 -1.01 16.69 -18.49
CA GLY A 227 -0.52 17.26 -17.23
C GLY A 227 -1.23 16.71 -15.97
N LEU A 228 -2.02 15.66 -16.09
CA LEU A 228 -2.76 15.08 -14.95
C LEU A 228 -1.83 14.37 -13.97
N VAL A 229 -0.90 13.59 -14.50
CA VAL A 229 0.09 12.87 -13.70
C VAL A 229 1.04 13.85 -13.04
N ASP A 230 1.54 14.81 -13.78
CA ASP A 230 2.45 15.85 -13.26
C ASP A 230 1.77 16.72 -12.18
N SER A 231 0.46 16.97 -12.32
CA SER A 231 -0.31 17.66 -11.28
C SER A 231 -0.33 16.87 -9.96
N LEU A 232 -0.51 15.56 -10.03
CA LEU A 232 -0.47 14.69 -8.85
C LEU A 232 0.94 14.63 -8.24
N VAL A 233 1.97 14.46 -9.06
CA VAL A 233 3.38 14.43 -8.63
C VAL A 233 3.77 15.71 -7.88
N ASN A 234 3.17 16.84 -8.24
CA ASN A 234 3.42 18.13 -7.58
C ASN A 234 2.91 18.19 -6.13
N GLU A 235 2.00 17.31 -5.74
CA GLU A 235 1.47 17.22 -4.36
C GLU A 235 2.34 16.35 -3.44
N PHE A 236 3.34 15.63 -3.98
CA PHE A 236 4.16 14.70 -3.22
C PHE A 236 5.37 15.39 -2.58
N ASP A 237 5.63 15.04 -1.32
CA ASP A 237 6.89 15.34 -0.62
C ASP A 237 7.83 14.14 -0.75
N SER A 238 8.91 14.32 -1.52
CA SER A 238 9.87 13.26 -1.80
C SER A 238 10.59 12.74 -0.56
N ASP A 239 10.86 13.60 0.43
CA ASP A 239 11.50 13.18 1.68
C ASP A 239 10.51 12.44 2.60
N GLU A 240 9.20 12.77 2.53
CA GLU A 240 8.17 12.00 3.20
C GLU A 240 8.03 10.61 2.58
N ILE A 241 8.04 10.50 1.25
CA ILE A 241 7.97 9.20 0.55
C ILE A 241 9.16 8.32 0.94
N LEU A 242 10.39 8.85 0.92
CA LEU A 242 11.58 8.11 1.35
C LEU A 242 11.47 7.65 2.80
N ARG A 243 10.98 8.51 3.70
CA ARG A 243 10.79 8.14 5.12
C ARG A 243 9.78 7.00 5.28
N VAL A 244 8.67 7.02 4.53
CA VAL A 244 7.69 5.93 4.53
C VAL A 244 8.30 4.64 3.98
N PHE A 245 9.09 4.72 2.91
CA PHE A 245 9.86 3.59 2.37
C PHE A 245 10.78 2.98 3.44
N GLU A 246 11.61 3.79 4.10
CA GLU A 246 12.51 3.32 5.15
C GLU A 246 11.74 2.65 6.30
N MET A 247 10.67 3.28 6.80
CA MET A 247 9.83 2.73 7.87
C MET A 247 9.15 1.43 7.45
N SER A 248 8.76 1.29 6.19
CA SER A 248 8.08 0.11 5.67
C SER A 248 9.04 -1.09 5.54
N LEU A 249 10.30 -0.85 5.17
CA LEU A 249 11.27 -1.91 4.87
C LEU A 249 12.20 -2.24 6.04
N LEU A 250 12.46 -1.30 6.95
CA LEU A 250 13.41 -1.49 8.05
C LEU A 250 13.15 -2.77 8.88
N PRO A 251 11.90 -3.14 9.25
CA PRO A 251 11.65 -4.36 10.01
C PRO A 251 12.04 -5.65 9.28
N TYR A 252 12.26 -5.60 7.98
CA TYR A 252 12.51 -6.75 7.11
C TYR A 252 13.92 -6.78 6.51
N SER A 253 14.75 -5.77 6.77
CA SER A 253 16.03 -5.57 6.08
C SER A 253 17.04 -6.68 6.32
N ASN A 254 17.28 -7.07 7.55
CA ASN A 254 18.20 -8.14 7.96
C ASN A 254 19.55 -8.14 7.19
N GLY A 255 20.07 -6.96 6.80
CA GLY A 255 21.29 -6.82 5.99
C GLY A 255 21.13 -7.27 4.53
N LYS A 256 19.91 -7.47 4.04
CA LYS A 256 19.60 -7.95 2.69
C LYS A 256 18.79 -6.97 1.86
N ILE A 257 18.54 -5.76 2.37
CA ILE A 257 17.84 -4.69 1.67
C ILE A 257 18.67 -3.43 1.80
N ASN A 258 18.85 -2.72 0.69
CA ASN A 258 19.38 -1.37 0.72
C ASN A 258 18.85 -0.57 -0.47
N TYR A 259 19.17 0.72 -0.55
CA TYR A 259 18.75 1.57 -1.63
C TYR A 259 19.85 2.52 -2.13
N LEU A 260 19.72 2.94 -3.37
CA LEU A 260 20.49 4.03 -3.95
C LEU A 260 19.55 5.20 -4.27
N ARG A 261 19.80 6.37 -3.68
CA ARG A 261 19.08 7.62 -3.97
C ARG A 261 19.72 8.28 -5.20
N LEU A 262 19.59 7.61 -6.35
CA LEU A 262 20.20 8.00 -7.62
C LEU A 262 19.22 7.82 -8.78
N PRO A 263 19.38 8.57 -9.88
CA PRO A 263 18.76 8.21 -11.16
C PRO A 263 19.16 6.80 -11.59
N SER A 264 18.24 6.07 -12.21
CA SER A 264 18.40 4.65 -12.54
C SER A 264 19.66 4.34 -13.34
N THR A 265 19.96 5.13 -14.38
CA THR A 265 21.15 4.92 -15.23
C THR A 265 22.49 5.18 -14.51
N GLU A 266 22.49 6.04 -13.48
CA GLU A 266 23.67 6.26 -12.63
C GLU A 266 23.80 5.12 -11.63
N ALA A 267 22.68 4.66 -11.06
CA ALA A 267 22.63 3.52 -10.17
C ALA A 267 23.10 2.22 -10.88
N ALA A 268 22.80 2.05 -12.17
CA ALA A 268 23.31 0.92 -12.96
C ALA A 268 24.84 0.92 -13.06
N LYS A 269 25.44 2.08 -13.26
CA LYS A 269 26.91 2.23 -13.27
C LYS A 269 27.50 1.93 -11.89
N HIS A 270 26.84 2.37 -10.82
CA HIS A 270 27.26 2.04 -9.47
C HIS A 270 27.20 0.52 -9.25
N TYR A 271 26.07 -0.11 -9.53
CA TYR A 271 25.87 -1.56 -9.38
C TYR A 271 26.88 -2.39 -10.18
N ALA A 272 27.27 -1.95 -11.37
CA ALA A 272 28.27 -2.62 -12.20
C ALA A 272 29.68 -2.63 -11.57
N ASN A 273 30.04 -1.58 -10.81
CA ASN A 273 31.39 -1.35 -10.30
C ASN A 273 31.53 -1.63 -8.80
N GLU A 274 30.47 -1.45 -8.02
CA GLU A 274 30.46 -1.53 -6.56
C GLU A 274 29.55 -2.68 -6.12
N ARG A 275 29.97 -3.42 -5.11
CA ARG A 275 29.19 -4.52 -4.54
C ARG A 275 28.51 -4.17 -3.23
N ASP A 276 29.03 -3.20 -2.54
CA ASP A 276 28.53 -2.77 -1.25
C ASP A 276 27.73 -1.48 -1.37
N VAL A 277 26.53 -1.47 -0.82
CA VAL A 277 25.71 -0.28 -0.66
C VAL A 277 25.51 -0.04 0.83
N THR A 278 25.80 1.17 1.28
CA THR A 278 25.70 1.56 2.69
C THR A 278 24.80 2.76 2.85
N THR A 279 23.76 2.61 3.68
CA THR A 279 22.88 3.72 4.09
C THR A 279 22.77 3.79 5.61
N SER A 280 22.39 4.95 6.13
CA SER A 280 22.19 5.13 7.57
C SER A 280 21.02 4.30 8.12
N ALA A 281 20.00 4.07 7.28
CA ALA A 281 18.79 3.32 7.66
C ALA A 281 19.02 1.81 7.71
N PHE A 282 19.74 1.25 6.72
CA PHE A 282 19.85 -0.21 6.55
C PHE A 282 21.25 -0.77 6.80
N GLY A 283 22.26 0.07 7.08
CA GLY A 283 23.65 -0.36 7.18
C GLY A 283 24.24 -0.76 5.83
N THR A 284 25.12 -1.74 5.80
CA THR A 284 25.78 -2.23 4.56
C THR A 284 25.14 -3.51 4.07
N THR A 285 24.83 -3.56 2.77
CA THR A 285 24.38 -4.75 2.05
C THR A 285 25.33 -5.02 0.90
N THR A 286 25.80 -6.27 0.77
CA THR A 286 26.66 -6.72 -0.33
C THR A 286 25.84 -7.45 -1.37
N TYR A 287 25.99 -7.06 -2.64
CA TYR A 287 25.33 -7.63 -3.81
C TYR A 287 26.26 -8.52 -4.60
N CYS A 288 25.70 -9.55 -5.26
CA CYS A 288 26.51 -10.45 -6.10
C CYS A 288 26.81 -9.87 -7.48
N GLY A 289 26.06 -8.87 -7.92
CA GLY A 289 26.21 -8.18 -9.21
C GLY A 289 25.61 -8.93 -10.40
N GLN A 290 24.73 -9.87 -10.13
CA GLN A 290 23.95 -10.61 -11.12
C GLN A 290 22.49 -10.63 -10.67
N ILE A 291 21.58 -10.28 -11.56
CA ILE A 291 20.17 -10.05 -11.22
C ILE A 291 19.34 -11.30 -11.51
N ALA A 292 18.61 -11.78 -10.51
CA ALA A 292 17.61 -12.83 -10.65
C ALA A 292 16.23 -12.27 -11.01
N ILE A 293 15.87 -11.12 -10.44
CA ILE A 293 14.60 -10.43 -10.72
C ILE A 293 14.88 -8.93 -10.85
N LEU A 294 14.54 -8.37 -12.00
CA LEU A 294 14.58 -6.95 -12.30
C LEU A 294 13.14 -6.43 -12.40
N HIS A 295 12.76 -5.50 -11.54
CA HIS A 295 11.46 -4.81 -11.57
C HIS A 295 11.66 -3.36 -11.96
N ILE A 296 11.11 -2.95 -13.09
CA ILE A 296 11.19 -1.59 -13.64
C ILE A 296 9.82 -0.93 -13.46
N ASP A 297 9.73 0.02 -12.55
CA ASP A 297 8.52 0.78 -12.17
C ASP A 297 8.91 2.27 -12.00
N GLY A 298 9.72 2.77 -12.92
CA GLY A 298 10.28 4.12 -12.89
C GLY A 298 9.38 5.15 -13.57
N ASN A 299 10.00 6.09 -14.30
CA ASN A 299 9.28 7.10 -15.05
C ASN A 299 8.65 6.48 -16.30
N HIS A 300 7.38 6.80 -16.58
CA HIS A 300 6.60 6.21 -17.67
C HIS A 300 6.80 6.92 -19.02
N ASN A 301 7.69 7.90 -19.09
CA ASN A 301 8.11 8.43 -20.38
C ASN A 301 8.89 7.36 -21.14
N TYR A 302 8.63 7.24 -22.46
CA TYR A 302 9.25 6.21 -23.28
C TYR A 302 10.78 6.20 -23.21
N GLU A 303 11.43 7.39 -23.31
CA GLU A 303 12.89 7.48 -23.29
C GLU A 303 13.47 7.05 -21.92
N ALA A 304 12.76 7.34 -20.83
CA ALA A 304 13.16 6.92 -19.50
C ALA A 304 12.99 5.39 -19.32
N ALA A 305 11.81 4.85 -19.65
CA ALA A 305 11.54 3.43 -19.55
C ALA A 305 12.50 2.61 -20.42
N ARG A 306 12.79 3.07 -21.63
CA ARG A 306 13.76 2.46 -22.53
C ARG A 306 15.17 2.49 -21.93
N ALA A 307 15.60 3.64 -21.39
CA ALA A 307 16.92 3.78 -20.78
C ALA A 307 17.09 2.85 -19.57
N ASP A 308 16.03 2.62 -18.77
CA ASP A 308 16.04 1.69 -17.66
C ASP A 308 16.21 0.25 -18.15
N VAL A 309 15.45 -0.17 -19.17
CA VAL A 309 15.59 -1.50 -19.78
C VAL A 309 17.00 -1.71 -20.34
N GLU A 310 17.53 -0.74 -21.10
CA GLU A 310 18.87 -0.82 -21.70
C GLU A 310 19.98 -0.89 -20.64
N ALA A 311 19.87 -0.09 -19.57
CA ALA A 311 20.90 -0.02 -18.53
C ALA A 311 20.97 -1.30 -17.67
N TRP A 312 19.84 -1.98 -17.44
CA TRP A 312 19.76 -3.03 -16.43
C TRP A 312 19.60 -4.45 -16.99
N SER A 313 18.97 -4.63 -18.16
CA SER A 313 18.67 -5.96 -18.71
C SER A 313 19.90 -6.84 -18.96
N GLY A 314 21.06 -6.21 -19.22
CA GLY A 314 22.33 -6.91 -19.42
C GLY A 314 22.88 -7.60 -18.15
N HIS A 315 22.39 -7.23 -16.96
CA HIS A 315 22.80 -7.83 -15.69
C HIS A 315 21.90 -9.01 -15.29
N VAL A 316 20.79 -9.25 -16.00
CA VAL A 316 19.83 -10.31 -15.67
C VAL A 316 20.36 -11.66 -16.12
N LEU A 317 20.37 -12.60 -15.18
CA LEU A 317 20.83 -13.97 -15.38
C LEU A 317 19.95 -14.77 -16.36
N PRO A 318 20.48 -15.78 -17.05
CA PRO A 318 19.66 -16.83 -17.64
C PRO A 318 18.74 -17.48 -16.59
N GLY A 319 17.47 -17.62 -16.90
CA GLY A 319 16.43 -18.05 -15.96
C GLY A 319 15.90 -16.94 -15.06
N GLY A 320 16.48 -15.74 -15.11
CA GLY A 320 16.00 -14.57 -14.38
C GLY A 320 14.80 -13.90 -15.05
N TRP A 321 14.16 -13.00 -14.30
CA TRP A 321 12.93 -12.31 -14.70
C TRP A 321 13.16 -10.80 -14.88
N ILE A 322 12.53 -10.24 -15.90
CA ILE A 322 12.38 -8.78 -16.09
C ILE A 322 10.89 -8.47 -16.00
N ILE A 323 10.54 -7.51 -15.18
CA ILE A 323 9.17 -7.01 -15.02
C ILE A 323 9.18 -5.54 -15.45
N ILE A 324 8.33 -5.17 -16.41
CA ILE A 324 8.11 -3.79 -16.85
C ILE A 324 6.71 -3.41 -16.39
N ASP A 325 6.65 -2.59 -15.35
CA ASP A 325 5.38 -2.12 -14.79
C ASP A 325 4.75 -1.05 -15.67
N ASP A 326 3.47 -0.78 -15.43
CA ASP A 326 2.66 0.15 -16.23
C ASP A 326 2.75 -0.08 -17.76
N TYR A 327 3.03 -1.33 -18.16
CA TYR A 327 2.93 -1.76 -19.55
C TYR A 327 1.50 -1.58 -20.08
N VAL A 328 0.49 -1.75 -19.22
CA VAL A 328 -0.90 -1.36 -19.48
C VAL A 328 -1.22 -0.15 -18.62
N TRP A 329 -1.06 1.05 -19.19
CA TRP A 329 -1.23 2.29 -18.45
C TRP A 329 -2.16 3.28 -19.19
N PRO A 330 -3.13 3.94 -18.52
CA PRO A 330 -4.13 4.76 -19.20
C PRO A 330 -3.65 6.16 -19.60
N TYR A 331 -2.47 6.60 -19.13
CA TYR A 331 -1.99 7.97 -19.35
C TYR A 331 -0.81 8.07 -20.31
N GLY A 332 -0.41 6.98 -20.95
CA GLY A 332 0.67 6.94 -21.92
C GLY A 332 1.04 5.52 -22.34
N ASP A 333 1.97 5.40 -23.29
CA ASP A 333 2.39 4.11 -23.87
C ASP A 333 3.92 3.86 -23.73
N GLY A 334 4.62 4.67 -22.94
CA GLY A 334 6.07 4.60 -22.86
C GLY A 334 6.59 3.24 -22.39
N PRO A 335 6.15 2.70 -21.22
CA PRO A 335 6.54 1.36 -20.77
C PRO A 335 6.11 0.25 -21.74
N GLN A 336 4.93 0.38 -22.38
CA GLN A 336 4.47 -0.58 -23.39
C GLN A 336 5.42 -0.61 -24.58
N ARG A 337 5.76 0.54 -25.14
CA ARG A 337 6.67 0.64 -26.29
C ARG A 337 8.06 0.09 -25.94
N ALA A 338 8.61 0.45 -24.80
CA ALA A 338 9.90 -0.07 -24.34
C ALA A 338 9.88 -1.60 -24.16
N GLY A 339 8.78 -2.13 -23.62
CA GLY A 339 8.58 -3.58 -23.47
C GLY A 339 8.44 -4.31 -24.81
N ASP A 340 7.65 -3.77 -25.74
CA ASP A 340 7.46 -4.34 -27.09
C ASP A 340 8.76 -4.36 -27.88
N GLU A 341 9.54 -3.29 -27.82
CA GLU A 341 10.87 -3.22 -28.47
C GLU A 341 11.83 -4.24 -27.85
N PHE A 342 11.88 -4.33 -26.52
CA PHE A 342 12.73 -5.34 -25.88
C PHE A 342 12.31 -6.75 -26.24
N LEU A 343 11.02 -7.07 -26.27
CA LEU A 343 10.47 -8.36 -26.74
C LEU A 343 10.90 -8.66 -28.17
N SER A 344 10.73 -7.69 -29.08
CA SER A 344 11.07 -7.85 -30.50
C SER A 344 12.57 -8.13 -30.69
N ASP A 345 13.42 -7.37 -30.02
CA ASP A 345 14.88 -7.43 -30.20
C ASP A 345 15.51 -8.65 -29.51
N ASN A 346 14.81 -9.24 -28.51
CA ASN A 346 15.36 -10.33 -27.69
C ASN A 346 14.54 -11.62 -27.78
N GLN A 347 13.73 -11.84 -28.82
CA GLN A 347 12.89 -13.04 -28.96
C GLN A 347 13.63 -14.36 -28.70
N SER A 348 14.85 -14.50 -29.19
CA SER A 348 15.66 -15.69 -29.00
C SER A 348 16.20 -15.89 -27.57
N ARG A 349 16.10 -14.87 -26.72
CA ARG A 349 16.55 -14.88 -25.32
C ARG A 349 15.40 -15.03 -24.33
N ILE A 350 14.16 -14.95 -24.78
CA ILE A 350 12.98 -14.95 -23.91
C ILE A 350 12.35 -16.35 -23.94
N SER A 351 12.28 -16.98 -22.77
CA SER A 351 11.67 -18.29 -22.59
C SER A 351 10.17 -18.20 -22.26
N SER A 352 9.74 -17.13 -21.62
CA SER A 352 8.34 -16.89 -21.25
C SER A 352 8.03 -15.40 -21.25
N ALA A 353 6.82 -15.05 -21.69
CA ALA A 353 6.29 -13.69 -21.63
C ALA A 353 4.80 -13.72 -21.33
N PHE A 354 4.32 -12.87 -20.41
CA PHE A 354 2.91 -12.69 -20.11
C PHE A 354 2.63 -11.32 -19.49
N VAL A 355 1.37 -10.89 -19.51
CA VAL A 355 0.90 -9.69 -18.85
C VAL A 355 -0.01 -10.09 -17.69
N MET A 356 0.21 -9.50 -16.51
CA MET A 356 -0.63 -9.68 -15.34
C MET A 356 -0.77 -8.36 -14.58
N GLY A 357 -1.99 -7.98 -14.24
CA GLY A 357 -2.27 -6.63 -13.77
C GLY A 357 -1.86 -5.61 -14.82
N THR A 358 -1.08 -4.62 -14.44
CA THR A 358 -0.52 -3.61 -15.35
C THR A 358 0.84 -3.96 -15.93
N ALA A 359 1.48 -5.05 -15.47
CA ALA A 359 2.88 -5.34 -15.74
C ALA A 359 3.11 -6.43 -16.81
N LEU A 360 4.16 -6.26 -17.60
CA LEU A 360 4.73 -7.27 -18.50
C LEU A 360 5.83 -8.05 -17.75
N PHE A 361 5.73 -9.37 -17.77
CA PHE A 361 6.69 -10.30 -17.17
C PHE A 361 7.43 -11.07 -18.26
N LEU A 362 8.75 -11.10 -18.20
CA LEU A 362 9.63 -11.73 -19.17
C LEU A 362 10.64 -12.62 -18.46
N GLN A 363 10.80 -13.89 -18.83
CA GLN A 363 11.86 -14.74 -18.35
C GLN A 363 12.92 -14.93 -19.44
N LEU A 364 14.20 -14.82 -19.08
CA LEU A 364 15.31 -15.04 -19.98
C LEU A 364 15.72 -16.54 -20.02
N HIS A 365 16.28 -16.96 -21.18
CA HIS A 365 16.92 -18.29 -21.34
C HIS A 365 18.27 -18.34 -20.66
#